data_1f368849b67a88c4b1032bb8c791c644
#
_entry.id   1f368849b67a88c4b1032bb8c791c644
#
_cell.length_a   1.000
_cell.length_b   1.000
_cell.length_c   1.000
_cell.angle_alpha   90.00
_cell.angle_beta   90.00
_cell.angle_gamma   90.00
#
_symmetry.space_group_name_H-M   'P 1'
#
loop_
_entity.id
_entity.type
_entity.pdbx_description
1 polymer ?
#
loop_
_entity_poly.entity_id
_entity_poly.type
_entity_poly.pdbx_seq_one_letter_code
_entity_poly.pdbx_strand_id
1 'polypeptide(L)'
;MINKRNLPIVLLVLAGGVFVAFRTLGLGGTPPTKYERILHSVGEYLTQVHYSPKPIDDKFSEEVFHKYLKEVDGEKDVFLQSDVDNLGGRYSTKIDDEILGSTTIQFVPAVTEVYRKRLAETEAIYKEVLSKPFDFTKDEDFNQNYEELKFPVNDADRKEAWRKRLKYLTLERYAELLDQQEANKNKPGFVVRSNEELEKDARARSMKVMDRIYERLKVKETDDDRFNMFVQCIVQSMDPHTDYFPPVEKRYFDEQMSGHFFGIGASLVYEDGNIKIGSLVTGSPAWKSGQVGVGDIIQKVAQGSQEPVDMAGYFTEDAIKIIRGTKGTEVRLWLKKPDGTVKMVSLIRDEIVQDELTFARSAIVNSPKGKIGYIYLPEFYADFDNPKGSRCSIDVAKEIFKLKEQKVDGIVLDLRDNGGGSLYDVVQMAGYFVEQGPIVQVRDRDGKPSIIPDHDKSVLYDGPFAVMVNELSASASEIFAAAIQDYHRGVIIGSTSTYGKGTVQRPYGLDKTLGFMDANSELGTLKLTLQKFYRINGGSTQLRGVSSDIVLPDIYPDIYEYSKIREKDNPDALPWDEI
;
A
#
# COMPACT_ATOMS: atom_id res chain seq x y z
N MET A 1 15.02 -63.46 1.89
CA MET A 1 16.18 -62.55 1.97
C MET A 1 16.10 -61.53 0.85
N ILE A 2 15.83 -60.30 1.15
CA ILE A 2 15.76 -59.21 0.14
C ILE A 2 17.22 -58.84 -0.15
N ASN A 3 17.65 -59.06 -1.37
CA ASN A 3 19.00 -58.74 -1.82
C ASN A 3 19.13 -57.20 -1.94
N LYS A 4 20.23 -56.61 -1.43
CA LYS A 4 20.49 -55.15 -1.46
C LYS A 4 20.35 -54.53 -2.86
N ARG A 5 20.49 -55.34 -3.90
CA ARG A 5 20.35 -54.92 -5.30
C ARG A 5 18.89 -54.66 -5.73
N ASN A 6 17.93 -55.29 -5.05
CA ASN A 6 16.48 -55.17 -5.38
C ASN A 6 15.73 -54.25 -4.40
N LEU A 7 16.40 -53.72 -3.39
CA LEU A 7 15.79 -52.81 -2.39
C LEU A 7 15.15 -51.54 -3.00
N PRO A 8 15.78 -50.85 -3.97
CA PRO A 8 15.12 -49.68 -4.58
C PRO A 8 13.88 -50.04 -5.41
N ILE A 9 13.86 -51.23 -6.04
CA ILE A 9 12.69 -51.70 -6.80
C ILE A 9 11.54 -52.04 -5.84
N VAL A 10 11.84 -52.69 -4.72
CA VAL A 10 10.83 -53.03 -3.68
C VAL A 10 10.29 -51.77 -3.03
N LEU A 11 11.12 -50.75 -2.79
CA LEU A 11 10.69 -49.47 -2.27
C LEU A 11 9.80 -48.68 -3.27
N LEU A 12 10.12 -48.72 -4.58
CA LEU A 12 9.30 -48.13 -5.63
C LEU A 12 7.96 -48.84 -5.79
N VAL A 13 7.91 -50.16 -5.69
CA VAL A 13 6.66 -50.93 -5.74
C VAL A 13 5.82 -50.72 -4.48
N LEU A 14 6.43 -50.61 -3.32
CA LEU A 14 5.72 -50.25 -2.08
C LEU A 14 5.20 -48.82 -2.13
N ALA A 15 5.99 -47.86 -2.59
CA ALA A 15 5.54 -46.46 -2.78
C ALA A 15 4.44 -46.35 -3.83
N GLY A 16 4.55 -47.07 -4.95
CA GLY A 16 3.50 -47.18 -5.96
C GLY A 16 2.24 -47.86 -5.43
N GLY A 17 2.38 -48.92 -4.66
CA GLY A 17 1.26 -49.63 -4.02
C GLY A 17 0.54 -48.77 -2.97
N VAL A 18 1.26 -47.98 -2.20
CA VAL A 18 0.69 -47.00 -1.25
C VAL A 18 -0.02 -45.89 -2.00
N PHE A 19 0.56 -45.37 -3.10
CA PHE A 19 -0.05 -44.34 -3.91
C PHE A 19 -1.34 -44.82 -4.61
N VAL A 20 -1.35 -46.06 -5.12
CA VAL A 20 -2.55 -46.66 -5.72
C VAL A 20 -3.59 -46.97 -4.64
N ALA A 21 -3.19 -47.45 -3.46
CA ALA A 21 -4.09 -47.69 -2.34
C ALA A 21 -4.73 -46.37 -1.82
N PHE A 22 -3.96 -45.29 -1.76
CA PHE A 22 -4.49 -43.96 -1.43
C PHE A 22 -5.53 -43.48 -2.45
N ARG A 23 -5.33 -43.72 -3.74
CA ARG A 23 -6.28 -43.38 -4.80
C ARG A 23 -7.54 -44.26 -4.82
N THR A 24 -7.38 -45.54 -4.57
CA THR A 24 -8.52 -46.51 -4.60
C THR A 24 -9.38 -46.50 -3.34
N LEU A 25 -8.85 -46.02 -2.22
CA LEU A 25 -9.59 -45.89 -0.96
C LEU A 25 -10.33 -44.54 -0.84
N GLY A 26 -10.30 -43.67 -1.88
CA GLY A 26 -10.96 -42.37 -1.84
C GLY A 26 -10.33 -41.38 -0.84
N LEU A 27 -9.11 -41.67 -0.37
CA LEU A 27 -8.34 -40.83 0.56
C LEU A 27 -7.57 -39.72 -0.17
N GLY A 28 -7.67 -39.66 -1.51
CA GLY A 28 -7.17 -38.58 -2.33
C GLY A 28 -8.22 -37.51 -2.47
N GLY A 29 -8.28 -36.53 -1.58
CA GLY A 29 -9.06 -35.32 -1.79
C GLY A 29 -8.64 -34.63 -3.11
N THR A 30 -9.52 -33.85 -3.70
CA THR A 30 -9.16 -32.95 -4.82
C THR A 30 -7.92 -32.15 -4.41
N PRO A 31 -6.91 -32.01 -5.31
CA PRO A 31 -5.76 -31.18 -5.02
C PRO A 31 -6.22 -29.79 -4.58
N PRO A 32 -5.59 -29.19 -3.55
CA PRO A 32 -5.98 -27.87 -3.07
C PRO A 32 -5.87 -26.83 -4.18
N THR A 33 -6.85 -25.96 -4.24
CA THR A 33 -6.87 -24.82 -5.18
C THR A 33 -5.71 -23.87 -4.90
N LYS A 34 -5.42 -22.95 -5.82
CA LYS A 34 -4.43 -21.89 -5.60
C LYS A 34 -4.74 -21.11 -4.32
N TYR A 35 -5.99 -20.77 -4.09
CA TYR A 35 -6.43 -19.99 -2.93
C TYR A 35 -6.23 -20.76 -1.61
N GLU A 36 -6.59 -22.04 -1.57
CA GLU A 36 -6.36 -22.88 -0.39
C GLU A 36 -4.87 -23.03 -0.08
N ARG A 37 -4.03 -23.15 -1.12
CA ARG A 37 -2.57 -23.19 -0.93
C ARG A 37 -2.02 -21.90 -0.32
N ILE A 38 -2.48 -20.73 -0.82
CA ILE A 38 -2.09 -19.42 -0.28
C ILE A 38 -2.51 -19.33 1.18
N LEU A 39 -3.79 -19.60 1.46
CA LEU A 39 -4.36 -19.44 2.79
C LEU A 39 -3.67 -20.34 3.83
N HIS A 40 -3.43 -21.60 3.46
CA HIS A 40 -2.74 -22.57 4.30
C HIS A 40 -1.28 -22.13 4.59
N SER A 41 -0.53 -21.74 3.54
CA SER A 41 0.84 -21.23 3.73
C SER A 41 0.87 -19.98 4.62
N VAL A 42 -0.07 -19.05 4.44
CA VAL A 42 -0.21 -17.88 5.32
C VAL A 42 -0.43 -18.33 6.78
N GLY A 43 -1.38 -19.23 7.03
CA GLY A 43 -1.64 -19.78 8.38
C GLY A 43 -0.39 -20.40 9.01
N GLU A 44 0.37 -21.18 8.25
CA GLU A 44 1.63 -21.76 8.71
C GLU A 44 2.69 -20.71 9.08
N TYR A 45 2.91 -19.72 8.21
CA TYR A 45 3.87 -18.64 8.49
C TYR A 45 3.44 -17.81 9.70
N LEU A 46 2.16 -17.45 9.81
CA LEU A 46 1.64 -16.67 10.94
C LEU A 46 1.82 -17.42 12.28
N THR A 47 1.58 -18.72 12.31
CA THR A 47 1.67 -19.50 13.56
C THR A 47 3.10 -19.88 13.93
N GLN A 48 3.93 -20.22 12.94
CA GLN A 48 5.25 -20.80 13.20
C GLN A 48 6.40 -19.79 13.17
N VAL A 49 6.28 -18.73 12.35
CA VAL A 49 7.39 -17.82 12.05
C VAL A 49 7.18 -16.39 12.57
N HIS A 50 5.93 -15.93 12.67
CA HIS A 50 5.61 -14.58 13.14
C HIS A 50 6.21 -14.29 14.52
N TYR A 51 6.66 -13.06 14.76
CA TYR A 51 7.29 -12.62 16.01
C TYR A 51 6.40 -12.84 17.24
N SER A 52 5.14 -12.45 17.16
CA SER A 52 4.16 -12.54 18.25
C SER A 52 2.83 -13.10 17.71
N PRO A 53 2.76 -14.42 17.46
CA PRO A 53 1.56 -15.01 16.86
C PRO A 53 0.38 -14.94 17.83
N LYS A 54 -0.78 -14.48 17.33
CA LYS A 54 -2.07 -14.68 17.97
C LYS A 54 -2.56 -16.12 17.68
N PRO A 55 -3.29 -16.78 18.58
CA PRO A 55 -3.98 -18.03 18.22
C PRO A 55 -4.93 -17.80 17.05
N ILE A 56 -4.90 -18.70 16.07
CA ILE A 56 -5.88 -18.73 14.98
C ILE A 56 -7.01 -19.63 15.43
N ASP A 57 -8.04 -19.02 16.03
CA ASP A 57 -9.19 -19.65 16.66
C ASP A 57 -10.49 -18.89 16.33
N ASP A 58 -11.62 -19.29 16.93
CA ASP A 58 -12.94 -18.65 16.74
C ASP A 58 -12.87 -17.12 16.96
N LYS A 59 -12.11 -16.66 17.96
CA LYS A 59 -11.97 -15.24 18.26
C LYS A 59 -11.20 -14.51 17.15
N PHE A 60 -10.14 -15.11 16.64
CA PHE A 60 -9.41 -14.58 15.49
C PHE A 60 -10.31 -14.55 14.25
N SER A 61 -11.13 -15.59 14.06
CA SER A 61 -12.13 -15.64 12.99
C SER A 61 -13.11 -14.47 13.06
N GLU A 62 -13.62 -14.14 14.26
CA GLU A 62 -14.52 -13.00 14.47
C GLU A 62 -13.83 -11.66 14.14
N GLU A 63 -12.58 -11.48 14.56
CA GLU A 63 -11.78 -10.27 14.23
C GLU A 63 -11.62 -10.11 12.70
N VAL A 64 -11.23 -11.17 12.01
CA VAL A 64 -11.06 -11.18 10.54
C VAL A 64 -12.41 -10.97 9.83
N PHE A 65 -13.49 -11.59 10.30
CA PHE A 65 -14.83 -11.42 9.75
C PHE A 65 -15.25 -9.94 9.74
N HIS A 66 -15.13 -9.28 10.88
CA HIS A 66 -15.51 -7.86 10.98
C HIS A 66 -14.59 -6.95 10.17
N LYS A 67 -13.28 -7.22 10.18
CA LYS A 67 -12.31 -6.47 9.37
C LYS A 67 -12.62 -6.60 7.88
N TYR A 68 -12.88 -7.80 7.40
CA TYR A 68 -13.18 -8.04 5.99
C TYR A 68 -14.49 -7.37 5.55
N LEU A 69 -15.55 -7.44 6.36
CA LEU A 69 -16.80 -6.73 6.03
C LEU A 69 -16.63 -5.21 6.03
N LYS A 70 -15.79 -4.68 6.91
CA LYS A 70 -15.42 -3.25 6.91
C LYS A 70 -14.67 -2.85 5.64
N GLU A 71 -13.75 -3.68 5.15
CA GLU A 71 -13.04 -3.41 3.89
C GLU A 71 -13.96 -3.52 2.67
N VAL A 72 -14.92 -4.45 2.69
CA VAL A 72 -15.87 -4.66 1.59
C VAL A 72 -16.94 -3.57 1.52
N ASP A 73 -17.45 -3.09 2.67
CA ASP A 73 -18.51 -2.09 2.77
C ASP A 73 -18.28 -1.15 3.97
N GLY A 74 -17.17 -0.39 3.91
CA GLY A 74 -16.76 0.52 4.99
C GLY A 74 -17.74 1.67 5.22
N GLU A 75 -18.46 2.08 4.19
CA GLU A 75 -19.48 3.14 4.26
C GLU A 75 -20.84 2.63 4.73
N LYS A 76 -21.01 1.31 4.86
CA LYS A 76 -22.22 0.61 5.31
C LYS A 76 -23.47 0.97 4.51
N ASP A 77 -23.31 1.09 3.21
CA ASP A 77 -24.39 1.51 2.31
C ASP A 77 -24.78 0.47 1.25
N VAL A 78 -24.07 -0.66 1.22
CA VAL A 78 -24.34 -1.80 0.32
C VAL A 78 -25.10 -2.90 1.03
N PHE A 79 -24.54 -3.48 2.10
CA PHE A 79 -25.17 -4.54 2.86
C PHE A 79 -26.37 -4.06 3.69
N LEU A 80 -27.28 -4.99 3.96
CA LEU A 80 -28.28 -4.85 5.03
C LEU A 80 -27.78 -5.53 6.30
N GLN A 81 -28.30 -5.11 7.47
CA GLN A 81 -27.99 -5.77 8.75
C GLN A 81 -28.30 -7.27 8.71
N SER A 82 -29.39 -7.66 8.06
CA SER A 82 -29.76 -9.07 7.88
C SER A 82 -28.76 -9.90 7.07
N ASP A 83 -28.02 -9.26 6.13
CA ASP A 83 -26.97 -9.94 5.37
C ASP A 83 -25.78 -10.22 6.30
N VAL A 84 -25.39 -9.21 7.09
CA VAL A 84 -24.29 -9.32 8.06
C VAL A 84 -24.61 -10.39 9.12
N ASP A 85 -25.83 -10.39 9.66
CA ASP A 85 -26.27 -11.38 10.66
C ASP A 85 -26.26 -12.80 10.08
N ASN A 86 -26.73 -12.98 8.84
CA ASN A 86 -26.72 -14.28 8.14
C ASN A 86 -25.30 -14.78 7.88
N LEU A 87 -24.43 -13.91 7.37
CA LEU A 87 -23.02 -14.26 7.13
C LEU A 87 -22.31 -14.55 8.45
N GLY A 88 -22.55 -13.73 9.49
CA GLY A 88 -21.98 -13.92 10.82
C GLY A 88 -22.38 -15.25 11.43
N GLY A 89 -23.67 -15.59 11.43
CA GLY A 89 -24.17 -16.86 11.97
C GLY A 89 -23.62 -18.11 11.26
N ARG A 90 -23.08 -17.97 10.05
CA ARG A 90 -22.52 -19.07 9.27
C ARG A 90 -21.01 -19.17 9.32
N TYR A 91 -20.30 -18.05 9.38
CA TYR A 91 -18.87 -17.98 9.09
C TYR A 91 -18.02 -17.29 10.15
N SER A 92 -18.58 -16.45 11.06
CA SER A 92 -17.77 -15.62 11.95
C SER A 92 -16.79 -16.41 12.84
N THR A 93 -17.09 -17.68 13.15
CA THR A 93 -16.27 -18.57 13.97
C THR A 93 -15.70 -19.74 13.17
N LYS A 94 -15.55 -19.62 11.85
CA LYS A 94 -15.10 -20.73 10.98
C LYS A 94 -13.98 -20.35 10.01
N ILE A 95 -13.53 -19.11 10.06
CA ILE A 95 -12.46 -18.63 9.18
C ILE A 95 -11.13 -19.30 9.53
N ASP A 96 -10.90 -19.57 10.82
CA ASP A 96 -9.75 -20.33 11.30
C ASP A 96 -9.70 -21.75 10.70
N ASP A 97 -10.84 -22.43 10.59
CA ASP A 97 -10.96 -23.74 9.94
C ASP A 97 -10.52 -23.69 8.45
N GLU A 98 -10.88 -22.62 7.75
CA GLU A 98 -10.46 -22.39 6.37
C GLU A 98 -8.95 -22.08 6.29
N ILE A 99 -8.41 -21.25 7.20
CA ILE A 99 -6.98 -20.90 7.27
C ILE A 99 -6.14 -22.14 7.58
N LEU A 100 -6.57 -22.96 8.53
CA LEU A 100 -5.86 -24.17 8.96
C LEU A 100 -6.09 -25.37 8.04
N GLY A 101 -6.93 -25.23 7.02
CA GLY A 101 -7.21 -26.28 6.02
C GLY A 101 -8.09 -27.41 6.51
N SER A 102 -8.84 -27.20 7.61
CA SER A 102 -9.83 -28.15 8.10
C SER A 102 -11.08 -28.20 7.22
N THR A 103 -11.40 -27.09 6.55
CA THR A 103 -12.50 -26.93 5.61
C THR A 103 -12.05 -26.23 4.33
N THR A 104 -12.86 -26.33 3.26
CA THR A 104 -12.66 -25.58 2.02
C THR A 104 -13.09 -24.13 2.19
N ILE A 105 -12.57 -23.23 1.36
CA ILE A 105 -12.90 -21.80 1.38
C ILE A 105 -14.37 -21.60 0.96
N GLN A 106 -15.18 -21.05 1.84
CA GLN A 106 -16.59 -20.75 1.62
C GLN A 106 -16.97 -19.30 1.96
N PHE A 107 -16.25 -18.68 2.88
CA PHE A 107 -16.58 -17.36 3.39
C PHE A 107 -16.52 -16.28 2.30
N VAL A 108 -15.37 -16.13 1.63
CA VAL A 108 -15.20 -15.11 0.59
C VAL A 108 -16.18 -15.23 -0.57
N PRO A 109 -16.42 -16.44 -1.14
CA PRO A 109 -17.45 -16.63 -2.17
C PRO A 109 -18.84 -16.21 -1.70
N ALA A 110 -19.23 -16.57 -0.45
CA ALA A 110 -20.54 -16.23 0.09
C ALA A 110 -20.72 -14.71 0.27
N VAL A 111 -19.70 -14.00 0.80
CA VAL A 111 -19.74 -12.54 0.92
C VAL A 111 -19.80 -11.89 -0.46
N THR A 112 -19.02 -12.38 -1.42
CA THR A 112 -18.97 -11.85 -2.79
C THR A 112 -20.32 -11.98 -3.50
N GLU A 113 -21.00 -13.11 -3.35
CA GLU A 113 -22.34 -13.32 -3.92
C GLU A 113 -23.36 -12.31 -3.37
N VAL A 114 -23.41 -12.15 -2.05
CA VAL A 114 -24.32 -11.19 -1.39
C VAL A 114 -23.98 -9.77 -1.83
N TYR A 115 -22.69 -9.40 -1.83
CA TYR A 115 -22.24 -8.07 -2.22
C TYR A 115 -22.64 -7.72 -3.65
N ARG A 116 -22.37 -8.59 -4.62
CA ARG A 116 -22.73 -8.36 -6.04
C ARG A 116 -24.23 -8.16 -6.23
N LYS A 117 -25.04 -8.93 -5.52
CA LYS A 117 -26.50 -8.75 -5.52
C LYS A 117 -26.87 -7.36 -4.98
N ARG A 118 -26.35 -6.99 -3.82
CA ARG A 118 -26.65 -5.71 -3.17
C ARG A 118 -26.13 -4.51 -3.93
N LEU A 119 -24.95 -4.64 -4.57
CA LEU A 119 -24.38 -3.60 -5.44
C LEU A 119 -25.29 -3.30 -6.63
N ALA A 120 -25.90 -4.31 -7.26
CA ALA A 120 -26.86 -4.10 -8.32
C ALA A 120 -28.15 -3.37 -7.86
N GLU A 121 -28.59 -3.66 -6.62
CA GLU A 121 -29.75 -2.97 -6.01
C GLU A 121 -29.42 -1.51 -5.69
N THR A 122 -28.24 -1.21 -5.14
CA THR A 122 -27.81 0.16 -4.83
C THR A 122 -27.55 0.98 -6.08
N GLU A 123 -27.15 0.35 -7.19
CA GLU A 123 -27.08 1.01 -8.50
C GLU A 123 -28.45 1.54 -8.94
N ALA A 124 -29.50 0.75 -8.78
CA ALA A 124 -30.86 1.19 -9.08
C ALA A 124 -31.31 2.33 -8.15
N ILE A 125 -30.91 2.29 -6.87
CA ILE A 125 -31.24 3.32 -5.88
C ILE A 125 -30.62 4.67 -6.26
N TYR A 126 -29.30 4.75 -6.51
CA TYR A 126 -28.70 6.05 -6.82
C TYR A 126 -29.23 6.64 -8.14
N LYS A 127 -29.50 5.81 -9.14
CA LYS A 127 -30.10 6.25 -10.42
C LYS A 127 -31.50 6.82 -10.21
N GLU A 128 -32.31 6.15 -9.40
CA GLU A 128 -33.66 6.66 -9.08
C GLU A 128 -33.59 7.97 -8.28
N VAL A 129 -32.75 8.04 -7.26
CA VAL A 129 -32.62 9.24 -6.40
C VAL A 129 -32.13 10.43 -7.21
N LEU A 130 -31.07 10.28 -8.01
CA LEU A 130 -30.50 11.35 -8.83
C LEU A 130 -31.35 11.70 -10.07
N SER A 131 -32.41 10.94 -10.37
CA SER A 131 -33.36 11.33 -11.41
C SER A 131 -34.28 12.48 -11.02
N LYS A 132 -34.42 12.76 -9.72
CA LYS A 132 -35.34 13.77 -9.15
C LYS A 132 -34.56 14.91 -8.53
N PRO A 133 -35.08 16.19 -8.62
CA PRO A 133 -34.41 17.31 -7.98
C PRO A 133 -34.44 17.21 -6.46
N PHE A 134 -33.40 17.77 -5.81
CA PHE A 134 -33.30 17.85 -4.36
C PHE A 134 -33.92 19.14 -3.84
N ASP A 135 -34.58 19.06 -2.69
CA ASP A 135 -35.05 20.22 -1.93
C ASP A 135 -33.98 20.56 -0.86
N PHE A 136 -33.17 21.58 -1.16
CA PHE A 136 -32.12 22.06 -0.26
C PHE A 136 -32.66 23.03 0.82
N THR A 137 -33.95 23.36 0.83
CA THR A 137 -34.55 24.15 1.91
C THR A 137 -34.85 23.33 3.16
N LYS A 138 -34.87 22.00 3.03
CA LYS A 138 -35.03 21.10 4.17
C LYS A 138 -33.73 20.95 4.92
N ASP A 139 -33.76 21.27 6.21
CA ASP A 139 -32.70 21.02 7.14
C ASP A 139 -32.66 19.52 7.50
N GLU A 140 -31.55 18.86 7.17
CA GLU A 140 -31.36 17.41 7.35
C GLU A 140 -29.91 17.13 7.70
N ASP A 141 -29.69 16.24 8.66
CA ASP A 141 -28.38 15.79 9.05
C ASP A 141 -27.88 14.63 8.17
N PHE A 142 -26.62 14.68 7.80
CA PHE A 142 -25.89 13.58 7.19
C PHE A 142 -24.63 13.30 8.00
N ASN A 143 -24.56 12.09 8.60
CA ASN A 143 -23.37 11.67 9.35
C ASN A 143 -22.32 11.12 8.40
N GLN A 144 -21.11 11.72 8.40
CA GLN A 144 -19.94 11.29 7.63
C GLN A 144 -19.01 10.39 8.43
N ASN A 145 -19.26 10.17 9.72
CA ASN A 145 -18.48 9.25 10.52
C ASN A 145 -18.96 7.81 10.31
N TYR A 146 -18.45 7.17 9.25
CA TYR A 146 -18.82 5.80 8.88
C TYR A 146 -18.49 4.76 9.96
N GLU A 147 -17.55 5.05 10.85
CA GLU A 147 -17.23 4.16 11.99
C GLU A 147 -18.44 4.00 12.93
N GLU A 148 -19.20 5.06 13.16
CA GLU A 148 -20.37 5.07 14.04
C GLU A 148 -21.65 4.60 13.36
N LEU A 149 -21.70 4.52 12.03
CA LEU A 149 -22.88 4.06 11.32
C LEU A 149 -23.17 2.60 11.57
N LYS A 150 -24.44 2.24 11.50
CA LYS A 150 -24.93 0.85 11.48
C LYS A 150 -25.36 0.48 10.07
N PHE A 151 -25.31 -0.81 9.76
CA PHE A 151 -25.89 -1.29 8.51
C PHE A 151 -27.39 -1.02 8.47
N PRO A 152 -27.95 -0.61 7.31
CA PRO A 152 -29.38 -0.39 7.14
C PRO A 152 -30.20 -1.65 7.50
N VAL A 153 -31.30 -1.47 8.21
CA VAL A 153 -32.12 -2.62 8.66
C VAL A 153 -33.02 -3.21 7.56
N ASN A 154 -33.31 -2.41 6.52
CA ASN A 154 -34.13 -2.79 5.36
C ASN A 154 -33.85 -1.89 4.16
N ASP A 155 -34.49 -2.21 3.00
CA ASP A 155 -34.31 -1.48 1.75
C ASP A 155 -34.78 -0.03 1.83
N ALA A 156 -35.81 0.29 2.61
CA ALA A 156 -36.30 1.66 2.77
C ALA A 156 -35.29 2.53 3.53
N ASP A 157 -34.71 1.97 4.58
CA ASP A 157 -33.66 2.60 5.39
C ASP A 157 -32.39 2.81 4.55
N ARG A 158 -31.98 1.80 3.79
CA ARG A 158 -30.84 1.90 2.86
C ARG A 158 -31.08 2.97 1.79
N LYS A 159 -32.25 3.02 1.20
CA LYS A 159 -32.61 4.05 0.20
C LYS A 159 -32.61 5.45 0.79
N GLU A 160 -33.04 5.63 2.04
CA GLU A 160 -33.01 6.91 2.72
C GLU A 160 -31.57 7.36 3.05
N ALA A 161 -30.70 6.43 3.49
CA ALA A 161 -29.28 6.70 3.68
C ALA A 161 -28.62 7.18 2.36
N TRP A 162 -28.88 6.47 1.26
CA TRP A 162 -28.44 6.88 -0.09
C TRP A 162 -28.97 8.23 -0.51
N ARG A 163 -30.25 8.52 -0.24
CA ARG A 163 -30.87 9.83 -0.56
C ARG A 163 -30.14 10.98 0.14
N LYS A 164 -29.87 10.83 1.44
CA LYS A 164 -29.16 11.85 2.24
C LYS A 164 -27.72 12.04 1.73
N ARG A 165 -27.01 10.96 1.49
CA ARG A 165 -25.65 11.00 0.94
C ARG A 165 -25.60 11.72 -0.40
N LEU A 166 -26.47 11.35 -1.34
CA LEU A 166 -26.50 11.94 -2.68
C LEU A 166 -26.98 13.40 -2.65
N LYS A 167 -27.90 13.77 -1.73
CA LYS A 167 -28.28 15.15 -1.49
C LYS A 167 -27.06 15.97 -1.04
N TYR A 168 -26.29 15.47 -0.08
CA TYR A 168 -25.09 16.12 0.41
C TYR A 168 -24.06 16.31 -0.72
N LEU A 169 -23.69 15.25 -1.43
CA LEU A 169 -22.74 15.31 -2.55
C LEU A 169 -23.19 16.26 -3.68
N THR A 170 -24.49 16.34 -3.90
CA THR A 170 -25.06 17.27 -4.90
C THR A 170 -25.05 18.70 -4.39
N LEU A 171 -25.30 18.92 -3.09
CA LEU A 171 -25.25 20.23 -2.46
C LEU A 171 -23.84 20.85 -2.53
N GLU A 172 -22.79 20.08 -2.26
CA GLU A 172 -21.40 20.55 -2.40
C GLU A 172 -21.14 21.08 -3.82
N ARG A 173 -21.51 20.30 -4.83
CA ARG A 173 -21.34 20.71 -6.25
C ARG A 173 -22.20 21.88 -6.63
N TYR A 174 -23.41 21.97 -6.07
CA TYR A 174 -24.30 23.08 -6.30
C TYR A 174 -23.74 24.38 -5.71
N ALA A 175 -23.20 24.31 -4.48
CA ALA A 175 -22.53 25.44 -3.84
C ALA A 175 -21.32 25.93 -4.67
N GLU A 176 -20.46 25.00 -5.13
CA GLU A 176 -19.36 25.35 -6.04
C GLU A 176 -19.83 26.09 -7.32
N LEU A 177 -20.93 25.64 -7.92
CA LEU A 177 -21.48 26.28 -9.12
C LEU A 177 -22.04 27.67 -8.82
N LEU A 178 -22.65 27.87 -7.66
CA LEU A 178 -23.10 29.17 -7.19
C LEU A 178 -21.93 30.14 -6.99
N ASP A 179 -20.88 29.70 -6.32
CA ASP A 179 -19.65 30.47 -6.09
C ASP A 179 -18.97 30.84 -7.42
N GLN A 180 -18.87 29.89 -8.35
CA GLN A 180 -18.34 30.14 -9.69
C GLN A 180 -19.18 31.15 -10.46
N GLN A 181 -20.51 31.09 -10.37
CA GLN A 181 -21.41 32.02 -11.01
C GLN A 181 -21.26 33.43 -10.40
N GLU A 182 -21.22 33.53 -9.07
CA GLU A 182 -21.04 34.80 -8.37
C GLU A 182 -19.73 35.49 -8.75
N ALA A 183 -18.63 34.72 -8.79
CA ALA A 183 -17.29 35.20 -9.18
C ALA A 183 -17.22 35.67 -10.65
N ASN A 184 -18.10 35.18 -11.52
CA ASN A 184 -18.03 35.44 -12.96
C ASN A 184 -19.20 36.29 -13.51
N LYS A 185 -20.25 36.52 -12.77
CA LYS A 185 -21.50 37.19 -13.26
C LYS A 185 -21.29 38.54 -13.92
N ASN A 186 -20.22 39.25 -13.56
CA ASN A 186 -19.89 40.59 -14.11
C ASN A 186 -18.92 40.53 -15.29
N LYS A 187 -18.48 39.33 -15.72
CA LYS A 187 -17.56 39.19 -16.86
C LYS A 187 -18.31 39.31 -18.19
N PRO A 188 -17.78 40.01 -19.19
CA PRO A 188 -18.40 40.12 -20.52
C PRO A 188 -18.72 38.74 -21.11
N GLY A 189 -19.95 38.54 -21.56
CA GLY A 189 -20.39 37.28 -22.18
C GLY A 189 -20.76 36.15 -21.22
N PHE A 190 -20.67 36.36 -19.91
CA PHE A 190 -21.10 35.35 -18.92
C PHE A 190 -22.63 35.33 -18.83
N VAL A 191 -23.20 34.14 -18.91
CA VAL A 191 -24.66 33.93 -18.80
C VAL A 191 -24.99 33.43 -17.40
N VAL A 192 -25.79 34.22 -16.66
CA VAL A 192 -26.30 33.83 -15.35
C VAL A 192 -27.39 32.77 -15.52
N ARG A 193 -27.28 31.64 -14.84
CA ARG A 193 -28.22 30.52 -14.86
C ARG A 193 -29.14 30.54 -13.66
N SER A 194 -30.33 29.96 -13.80
CA SER A 194 -31.25 29.83 -12.66
C SER A 194 -30.74 28.79 -11.64
N ASN A 195 -31.27 28.85 -10.42
CA ASN A 195 -30.93 27.87 -9.37
C ASN A 195 -31.32 26.45 -9.77
N GLU A 196 -32.44 26.28 -10.49
CA GLU A 196 -32.91 24.99 -11.00
C GLU A 196 -31.94 24.41 -12.06
N GLU A 197 -31.39 25.28 -12.93
CA GLU A 197 -30.39 24.85 -13.92
C GLU A 197 -29.07 24.47 -13.27
N LEU A 198 -28.64 25.22 -12.24
CA LEU A 198 -27.42 24.87 -11.48
C LEU A 198 -27.60 23.60 -10.68
N GLU A 199 -28.75 23.38 -10.02
CA GLU A 199 -29.06 22.12 -9.33
C GLU A 199 -29.05 20.93 -10.29
N LYS A 200 -29.72 21.07 -11.44
CA LYS A 200 -29.76 20.04 -12.46
C LYS A 200 -28.35 19.67 -12.96
N ASP A 201 -27.47 20.65 -13.16
CA ASP A 201 -26.07 20.41 -13.56
C ASP A 201 -25.28 19.71 -12.44
N ALA A 202 -25.42 20.19 -11.20
CA ALA A 202 -24.77 19.55 -10.03
C ALA A 202 -25.18 18.08 -9.89
N ARG A 203 -26.48 17.80 -10.00
CA ARG A 203 -27.06 16.45 -9.94
C ARG A 203 -26.58 15.56 -11.10
N ALA A 204 -26.49 16.10 -12.32
CA ALA A 204 -25.92 15.38 -13.46
C ALA A 204 -24.43 15.06 -13.29
N ARG A 205 -23.65 15.94 -12.65
CA ARG A 205 -22.25 15.68 -12.29
C ARG A 205 -22.15 14.59 -11.22
N SER A 206 -23.01 14.61 -10.20
CA SER A 206 -23.08 13.56 -9.19
C SER A 206 -23.42 12.20 -9.81
N MET A 207 -24.36 12.16 -10.77
CA MET A 207 -24.68 10.93 -11.51
C MET A 207 -23.46 10.36 -12.24
N LYS A 208 -22.73 11.22 -12.98
CA LYS A 208 -21.52 10.77 -13.69
C LYS A 208 -20.44 10.21 -12.75
N VAL A 209 -20.30 10.78 -11.56
CA VAL A 209 -19.35 10.26 -10.57
C VAL A 209 -19.80 8.90 -10.07
N MET A 210 -21.08 8.74 -9.73
CA MET A 210 -21.61 7.44 -9.30
C MET A 210 -21.52 6.39 -10.40
N ASP A 211 -21.88 6.71 -11.64
CA ASP A 211 -21.74 5.78 -12.78
C ASP A 211 -20.30 5.27 -12.90
N ARG A 212 -19.29 6.15 -12.79
CA ARG A 212 -17.88 5.77 -12.84
C ARG A 212 -17.45 4.86 -11.67
N ILE A 213 -17.91 5.19 -10.44
CA ILE A 213 -17.62 4.37 -9.26
C ILE A 213 -18.17 2.95 -9.47
N TYR A 214 -19.41 2.84 -9.93
CA TYR A 214 -20.06 1.54 -10.14
C TYR A 214 -19.48 0.76 -11.33
N GLU A 215 -19.10 1.45 -12.41
CA GLU A 215 -18.35 0.81 -13.51
C GLU A 215 -17.03 0.20 -12.99
N ARG A 216 -16.29 0.97 -12.16
CA ARG A 216 -15.07 0.48 -11.53
C ARG A 216 -15.33 -0.74 -10.64
N LEU A 217 -16.30 -0.66 -9.73
CA LEU A 217 -16.63 -1.76 -8.82
C LEU A 217 -16.99 -3.04 -9.58
N LYS A 218 -17.70 -2.94 -10.70
CA LYS A 218 -18.07 -4.09 -11.53
C LYS A 218 -16.89 -4.72 -12.29
N VAL A 219 -15.94 -3.90 -12.74
CA VAL A 219 -14.81 -4.35 -13.58
C VAL A 219 -13.64 -4.85 -12.75
N LYS A 220 -13.41 -4.24 -11.58
CA LYS A 220 -12.21 -4.42 -10.77
C LYS A 220 -12.33 -5.39 -9.62
N GLU A 221 -13.50 -5.70 -9.16
CA GLU A 221 -13.67 -6.60 -8.04
C GLU A 221 -13.79 -8.05 -8.52
N THR A 222 -12.67 -8.55 -9.05
CA THR A 222 -12.53 -9.95 -9.41
C THR A 222 -12.53 -10.84 -8.15
N ASP A 223 -12.70 -12.14 -8.34
CA ASP A 223 -12.59 -13.10 -7.24
C ASP A 223 -11.17 -13.11 -6.64
N ASP A 224 -10.13 -12.87 -7.47
CA ASP A 224 -8.74 -12.71 -7.01
C ASP A 224 -8.59 -11.48 -6.11
N ASP A 225 -9.17 -10.34 -6.49
CA ASP A 225 -9.08 -9.10 -5.68
C ASP A 225 -9.78 -9.29 -4.32
N ARG A 226 -10.96 -9.91 -4.31
CA ARG A 226 -11.69 -10.23 -3.08
C ARG A 226 -10.94 -11.19 -2.18
N PHE A 227 -10.33 -12.21 -2.76
CA PHE A 227 -9.49 -13.15 -2.02
C PHE A 227 -8.23 -12.49 -1.47
N ASN A 228 -7.52 -11.69 -2.27
CA ASN A 228 -6.33 -10.96 -1.82
C ASN A 228 -6.66 -10.00 -0.67
N MET A 229 -7.78 -9.27 -0.74
CA MET A 229 -8.30 -8.45 0.35
C MET A 229 -8.54 -9.27 1.62
N PHE A 230 -9.12 -10.46 1.49
CA PHE A 230 -9.34 -11.36 2.63
C PHE A 230 -8.03 -11.81 3.27
N VAL A 231 -7.06 -12.25 2.47
CA VAL A 231 -5.73 -12.61 2.98
C VAL A 231 -5.07 -11.42 3.67
N GLN A 232 -5.22 -10.22 3.12
CA GLN A 232 -4.70 -8.99 3.74
C GLN A 232 -5.36 -8.73 5.10
N CYS A 233 -6.67 -8.91 5.24
CA CYS A 233 -7.37 -8.81 6.53
C CYS A 233 -6.83 -9.81 7.56
N ILE A 234 -6.56 -11.05 7.14
CA ILE A 234 -6.00 -12.09 8.02
C ILE A 234 -4.62 -11.67 8.54
N VAL A 235 -3.72 -11.29 7.64
CA VAL A 235 -2.33 -10.98 8.04
C VAL A 235 -2.26 -9.70 8.88
N GLN A 236 -3.07 -8.70 8.57
CA GLN A 236 -3.15 -7.45 9.33
C GLN A 236 -3.93 -7.59 10.66
N SER A 237 -4.66 -8.67 10.87
CA SER A 237 -5.21 -9.00 12.19
C SER A 237 -4.14 -9.57 13.13
N MET A 238 -3.00 -10.03 12.60
CA MET A 238 -1.87 -10.47 13.41
C MET A 238 -1.06 -9.29 13.94
N ASP A 239 -0.67 -8.37 13.06
CA ASP A 239 -0.08 -7.04 13.32
C ASP A 239 -0.23 -6.13 12.09
N PRO A 240 -0.15 -4.78 12.23
CA PRO A 240 -0.43 -3.85 11.13
C PRO A 240 0.64 -3.82 10.03
N HIS A 241 1.78 -4.49 10.20
CA HIS A 241 2.91 -4.45 9.27
C HIS A 241 3.20 -5.77 8.57
N THR A 242 2.47 -6.82 8.95
CA THR A 242 2.47 -8.08 8.20
C THR A 242 1.53 -7.92 7.00
N ASP A 243 2.07 -8.03 5.80
CA ASP A 243 1.35 -7.80 4.54
C ASP A 243 1.48 -8.99 3.59
N TYR A 244 0.42 -9.24 2.84
CA TYR A 244 0.44 -10.16 1.72
C TYR A 244 0.56 -9.40 0.40
N PHE A 245 1.58 -9.70 -0.37
CA PHE A 245 1.78 -9.18 -1.72
C PHE A 245 1.48 -10.24 -2.77
N PRO A 246 0.39 -10.14 -3.54
CA PRO A 246 0.26 -10.86 -4.80
C PRO A 246 1.49 -10.60 -5.70
N PRO A 247 1.83 -11.50 -6.64
CA PRO A 247 3.07 -11.38 -7.43
C PRO A 247 3.25 -10.02 -8.13
N VAL A 248 2.15 -9.41 -8.57
CA VAL A 248 2.18 -8.08 -9.20
C VAL A 248 2.54 -7.00 -8.20
N GLU A 249 1.97 -7.02 -7.00
CA GLU A 249 2.22 -6.00 -5.96
C GLU A 249 3.63 -6.12 -5.37
N LYS A 250 4.15 -7.35 -5.24
CA LYS A 250 5.54 -7.57 -4.83
C LYS A 250 6.51 -6.87 -5.78
N ARG A 251 6.27 -6.96 -7.08
CA ARG A 251 7.10 -6.27 -8.07
C ARG A 251 7.07 -4.75 -7.89
N TYR A 252 5.89 -4.16 -7.61
CA TYR A 252 5.82 -2.71 -7.34
C TYR A 252 6.60 -2.31 -6.10
N PHE A 253 6.50 -3.10 -5.05
CA PHE A 253 7.27 -2.88 -3.83
C PHE A 253 8.78 -2.87 -4.12
N ASP A 254 9.28 -3.84 -4.89
CA ASP A 254 10.69 -3.93 -5.26
C ASP A 254 11.13 -2.77 -6.16
N GLU A 255 10.30 -2.39 -7.14
CA GLU A 255 10.53 -1.22 -7.99
C GLU A 255 10.61 0.07 -7.16
N GLN A 256 9.73 0.24 -6.18
CA GLN A 256 9.75 1.40 -5.29
C GLN A 256 11.02 1.42 -4.44
N MET A 257 11.36 0.31 -3.80
CA MET A 257 12.53 0.19 -2.93
C MET A 257 13.86 0.33 -3.68
N SER A 258 13.92 -0.10 -4.94
CA SER A 258 15.14 0.04 -5.76
C SER A 258 15.27 1.40 -6.44
N GLY A 259 14.18 2.16 -6.55
CA GLY A 259 14.11 3.40 -7.34
C GLY A 259 14.18 3.17 -8.85
N HIS A 260 14.09 1.91 -9.30
CA HIS A 260 14.12 1.52 -10.70
C HIS A 260 12.75 1.00 -11.16
N PHE A 261 12.20 1.58 -12.22
CA PHE A 261 10.95 1.11 -12.80
C PHE A 261 11.21 0.51 -14.17
N PHE A 262 10.43 -0.53 -14.48
CA PHE A 262 10.41 -1.10 -15.81
C PHE A 262 9.07 -0.82 -16.48
N GLY A 263 9.11 -0.08 -17.58
CA GLY A 263 7.90 0.37 -18.26
C GLY A 263 8.16 1.07 -19.58
N ILE A 264 7.26 1.97 -19.93
CA ILE A 264 7.32 2.73 -21.19
C ILE A 264 7.88 4.15 -21.01
N GLY A 265 7.96 4.66 -19.76
CA GLY A 265 8.43 6.01 -19.46
C GLY A 265 7.47 7.11 -19.86
N ALA A 266 6.19 6.93 -19.50
CA ALA A 266 5.14 7.93 -19.62
C ALA A 266 4.47 8.15 -18.27
N SER A 267 4.22 9.42 -17.87
CA SER A 267 3.31 9.73 -16.78
C SER A 267 1.88 9.68 -17.27
N LEU A 268 0.97 9.27 -16.41
CA LEU A 268 -0.44 9.19 -16.72
C LEU A 268 -1.23 10.19 -15.89
N VAL A 269 -2.24 10.81 -16.50
CA VAL A 269 -3.18 11.69 -15.82
C VAL A 269 -4.61 11.20 -16.09
N TYR A 270 -5.47 11.34 -15.10
CA TYR A 270 -6.89 11.04 -15.26
C TYR A 270 -7.65 12.34 -15.52
N GLU A 271 -8.26 12.46 -16.68
CA GLU A 271 -8.98 13.65 -17.07
C GLU A 271 -10.23 13.27 -17.89
N ASP A 272 -11.39 13.83 -17.53
CA ASP A 272 -12.68 13.60 -18.18
C ASP A 272 -13.07 12.11 -18.34
N GLY A 273 -12.72 11.29 -17.35
CA GLY A 273 -13.02 9.86 -17.40
C GLY A 273 -12.06 9.04 -18.24
N ASN A 274 -10.97 9.62 -18.72
CA ASN A 274 -9.98 8.98 -19.57
C ASN A 274 -8.59 9.01 -18.94
N ILE A 275 -7.82 7.97 -19.21
CA ILE A 275 -6.40 7.93 -18.89
C ILE A 275 -5.64 8.53 -20.07
N LYS A 276 -4.94 9.63 -19.83
CA LYS A 276 -4.14 10.34 -20.83
C LYS A 276 -2.65 10.26 -20.53
N ILE A 277 -1.84 10.35 -21.56
CA ILE A 277 -0.39 10.57 -21.43
C ILE A 277 -0.16 12.02 -20.98
N GLY A 278 0.34 12.20 -19.76
CA GLY A 278 0.63 13.52 -19.19
C GLY A 278 2.02 14.06 -19.58
N SER A 279 3.05 13.21 -19.55
CA SER A 279 4.41 13.56 -19.97
C SER A 279 5.17 12.31 -20.42
N LEU A 280 6.30 12.51 -21.08
CA LEU A 280 7.22 11.45 -21.50
C LEU A 280 8.60 11.67 -20.89
N VAL A 281 9.19 10.60 -20.35
CA VAL A 281 10.58 10.62 -19.89
C VAL A 281 11.51 10.59 -21.12
N THR A 282 12.36 11.57 -21.27
CA THR A 282 13.32 11.64 -22.38
C THR A 282 14.19 10.38 -22.43
N GLY A 283 14.32 9.80 -23.61
CA GLY A 283 15.11 8.58 -23.82
C GLY A 283 14.40 7.27 -23.47
N SER A 284 13.16 7.33 -22.94
CA SER A 284 12.35 6.16 -22.66
C SER A 284 11.80 5.46 -23.92
N PRO A 285 11.26 4.22 -23.80
CA PRO A 285 10.63 3.53 -24.94
C PRO A 285 9.51 4.32 -25.60
N ALA A 286 8.62 4.94 -24.84
CA ALA A 286 7.54 5.76 -25.39
C ALA A 286 8.08 6.98 -26.14
N TRP A 287 9.05 7.67 -25.57
CA TRP A 287 9.71 8.83 -26.20
C TRP A 287 10.45 8.43 -27.49
N LYS A 288 11.28 7.37 -27.45
CA LYS A 288 12.03 6.85 -28.60
C LYS A 288 11.14 6.38 -29.75
N SER A 289 9.95 5.89 -29.42
CA SER A 289 9.01 5.40 -30.45
C SER A 289 8.55 6.51 -31.40
N GLY A 290 8.50 7.76 -30.94
CA GLY A 290 7.92 8.89 -31.67
C GLY A 290 6.43 8.72 -31.99
N GLN A 291 5.77 7.68 -31.44
CA GLN A 291 4.39 7.33 -31.73
C GLN A 291 3.44 7.60 -30.56
N VAL A 292 3.96 7.82 -29.37
CA VAL A 292 3.24 8.22 -28.16
C VAL A 292 3.43 9.71 -27.97
N GLY A 293 2.35 10.44 -27.74
CA GLY A 293 2.36 11.90 -27.51
C GLY A 293 1.62 12.29 -26.23
N VAL A 294 2.00 13.46 -25.69
CA VAL A 294 1.25 14.07 -24.58
C VAL A 294 -0.17 14.38 -25.05
N GLY A 295 -1.16 14.06 -24.22
CA GLY A 295 -2.59 14.19 -24.53
C GLY A 295 -3.21 13.00 -25.25
N ASP A 296 -2.43 11.99 -25.65
CA ASP A 296 -2.98 10.73 -26.17
C ASP A 296 -3.83 10.05 -25.08
N ILE A 297 -5.01 9.55 -25.45
CA ILE A 297 -5.89 8.79 -24.56
C ILE A 297 -5.61 7.30 -24.74
N ILE A 298 -5.33 6.60 -23.65
CA ILE A 298 -5.15 5.14 -23.67
C ILE A 298 -6.53 4.48 -23.62
N GLN A 299 -6.95 3.86 -24.72
CA GLN A 299 -8.23 3.17 -24.79
C GLN A 299 -8.12 1.69 -24.39
N LYS A 300 -7.04 1.01 -24.84
CA LYS A 300 -6.83 -0.42 -24.55
C LYS A 300 -5.35 -0.69 -24.32
N VAL A 301 -5.08 -1.73 -23.52
CA VAL A 301 -3.73 -2.23 -23.23
C VAL A 301 -3.70 -3.75 -23.39
N ALA A 302 -2.67 -4.29 -24.02
CA ALA A 302 -2.47 -5.74 -24.12
C ALA A 302 -1.02 -6.13 -23.78
N GLN A 303 -0.85 -7.32 -23.21
CA GLN A 303 0.45 -7.93 -22.92
C GLN A 303 0.87 -8.80 -24.10
N GLY A 304 1.94 -8.44 -24.80
CA GLY A 304 2.40 -9.20 -25.96
C GLY A 304 1.24 -9.56 -26.92
N SER A 305 0.99 -10.83 -27.16
CA SER A 305 -0.09 -11.32 -28.04
C SER A 305 -1.45 -11.53 -27.37
N GLN A 306 -1.59 -11.23 -26.07
CA GLN A 306 -2.84 -11.41 -25.34
C GLN A 306 -3.96 -10.47 -25.84
N GLU A 307 -5.21 -10.81 -25.51
CA GLU A 307 -6.36 -9.94 -25.80
C GLU A 307 -6.25 -8.59 -25.09
N PRO A 308 -6.65 -7.50 -25.76
CA PRO A 308 -6.58 -6.17 -25.18
C PRO A 308 -7.62 -5.96 -24.08
N VAL A 309 -7.18 -5.42 -22.96
CA VAL A 309 -8.03 -4.95 -21.86
C VAL A 309 -8.48 -3.52 -22.18
N ASP A 310 -9.78 -3.25 -22.10
CA ASP A 310 -10.36 -1.92 -22.27
C ASP A 310 -10.07 -1.08 -21.01
N MET A 311 -9.64 0.17 -21.20
CA MET A 311 -9.28 1.08 -20.09
C MET A 311 -10.46 1.94 -19.61
N ALA A 312 -11.66 1.75 -20.12
CA ALA A 312 -12.85 2.41 -19.61
C ALA A 312 -13.07 2.05 -18.14
N GLY A 313 -13.28 3.04 -17.29
CA GLY A 313 -13.47 2.85 -15.85
C GLY A 313 -12.20 2.61 -15.03
N TYR A 314 -11.03 2.51 -15.67
CA TYR A 314 -9.75 2.41 -14.96
C TYR A 314 -9.27 3.79 -14.50
N PHE A 315 -8.63 3.83 -13.33
CA PHE A 315 -7.85 4.98 -12.88
C PHE A 315 -6.37 4.81 -13.23
N THR A 316 -5.60 5.89 -13.06
CA THR A 316 -4.17 5.91 -13.41
C THR A 316 -3.37 4.81 -12.73
N GLU A 317 -3.61 4.55 -11.45
CA GLU A 317 -2.91 3.52 -10.67
C GLU A 317 -3.09 2.12 -11.26
N ASP A 318 -4.30 1.83 -11.72
CA ASP A 318 -4.64 0.53 -12.29
C ASP A 318 -4.10 0.35 -13.69
N ALA A 319 -4.15 1.42 -14.49
CA ALA A 319 -3.52 1.42 -15.80
C ALA A 319 -2.00 1.27 -15.67
N ILE A 320 -1.37 1.91 -14.68
CA ILE A 320 0.04 1.74 -14.37
C ILE A 320 0.36 0.27 -14.11
N LYS A 321 -0.45 -0.43 -13.31
CA LYS A 321 -0.28 -1.87 -13.02
C LYS A 321 -0.24 -2.74 -14.29
N ILE A 322 -1.02 -2.40 -15.29
CA ILE A 322 -1.10 -3.15 -16.55
C ILE A 322 -0.02 -2.70 -17.54
N ILE A 323 0.32 -1.40 -17.57
CA ILE A 323 1.29 -0.84 -18.51
C ILE A 323 2.73 -1.16 -18.11
N ARG A 324 3.07 -1.11 -16.82
CA ARG A 324 4.37 -1.57 -16.29
C ARG A 324 4.51 -3.08 -16.47
N GLY A 325 5.73 -3.58 -16.38
CA GLY A 325 5.99 -5.02 -16.52
C GLY A 325 7.47 -5.30 -16.55
N THR A 326 7.83 -6.57 -16.69
CA THR A 326 9.22 -7.02 -16.73
C THR A 326 9.96 -6.39 -17.91
N LYS A 327 11.21 -5.97 -17.70
CA LYS A 327 12.13 -5.47 -18.73
C LYS A 327 12.19 -6.42 -19.92
N GLY A 328 12.17 -5.86 -21.14
CA GLY A 328 12.23 -6.62 -22.38
C GLY A 328 10.90 -7.22 -22.84
N THR A 329 9.82 -7.10 -22.05
CA THR A 329 8.49 -7.58 -22.47
C THR A 329 7.73 -6.55 -23.29
N GLU A 330 6.86 -7.02 -24.19
CA GLU A 330 6.04 -6.16 -25.05
C GLU A 330 4.75 -5.73 -24.35
N VAL A 331 4.40 -4.44 -24.50
CA VAL A 331 3.07 -3.90 -24.21
C VAL A 331 2.53 -3.21 -25.45
N ARG A 332 1.27 -3.48 -25.80
CA ARG A 332 0.58 -2.83 -26.91
C ARG A 332 -0.47 -1.88 -26.37
N LEU A 333 -0.46 -0.64 -26.86
CA LEU A 333 -1.37 0.43 -26.46
C LEU A 333 -2.23 0.85 -27.66
N TRP A 334 -3.53 0.97 -27.48
CA TRP A 334 -4.42 1.64 -28.43
C TRP A 334 -4.62 3.07 -27.95
N LEU A 335 -4.01 4.00 -28.68
CA LEU A 335 -3.97 5.41 -28.34
C LEU A 335 -4.92 6.19 -29.24
N LYS A 336 -5.92 6.85 -28.65
CA LYS A 336 -6.72 7.84 -29.36
C LYS A 336 -5.97 9.16 -29.34
N LYS A 337 -5.61 9.63 -30.51
CA LYS A 337 -4.87 10.88 -30.73
C LYS A 337 -5.78 12.11 -30.53
N PRO A 338 -5.20 13.31 -30.31
CA PRO A 338 -5.99 14.55 -30.23
C PRO A 338 -6.85 14.83 -31.48
N ASP A 339 -6.45 14.34 -32.66
CA ASP A 339 -7.20 14.45 -33.90
C ASP A 339 -8.35 13.42 -34.03
N GLY A 340 -8.53 12.57 -33.00
CA GLY A 340 -9.56 11.55 -32.94
C GLY A 340 -9.17 10.19 -33.56
N THR A 341 -8.04 10.09 -34.24
CA THR A 341 -7.57 8.82 -34.81
C THR A 341 -7.12 7.85 -33.73
N VAL A 342 -7.34 6.55 -33.92
CA VAL A 342 -6.88 5.50 -33.00
C VAL A 342 -5.72 4.76 -33.63
N LYS A 343 -4.58 4.71 -32.92
CA LYS A 343 -3.38 4.02 -33.36
C LYS A 343 -2.94 2.98 -32.33
N MET A 344 -2.66 1.76 -32.79
CA MET A 344 -2.00 0.75 -31.96
C MET A 344 -0.49 0.98 -32.01
N VAL A 345 0.12 1.05 -30.83
CA VAL A 345 1.57 1.23 -30.65
C VAL A 345 2.08 0.07 -29.81
N SER A 346 3.07 -0.65 -30.34
CA SER A 346 3.81 -1.69 -29.62
C SER A 346 5.08 -1.10 -29.04
N LEU A 347 5.32 -1.32 -27.75
CA LEU A 347 6.49 -0.86 -27.03
C LEU A 347 7.13 -2.01 -26.27
N ILE A 348 8.46 -2.05 -26.28
CA ILE A 348 9.22 -2.96 -25.42
C ILE A 348 9.55 -2.21 -24.14
N ARG A 349 9.19 -2.77 -22.99
CA ARG A 349 9.51 -2.19 -21.70
C ARG A 349 11.01 -2.16 -21.47
N ASP A 350 11.47 -1.06 -20.93
CA ASP A 350 12.87 -0.88 -20.55
C ASP A 350 12.92 -0.25 -19.16
N GLU A 351 14.12 -0.17 -18.63
CA GLU A 351 14.40 0.54 -17.39
C GLU A 351 14.15 2.04 -17.57
N ILE A 352 13.34 2.59 -16.70
CA ILE A 352 13.06 4.01 -16.63
C ILE A 352 13.81 4.54 -15.43
N VAL A 353 14.88 5.25 -15.68
CA VAL A 353 15.60 5.98 -14.63
C VAL A 353 14.69 7.13 -14.20
N GLN A 354 14.24 7.07 -12.96
CA GLN A 354 13.43 8.14 -12.39
C GLN A 354 14.25 9.40 -12.20
N ASP A 355 13.54 10.51 -12.17
CA ASP A 355 14.04 11.85 -11.95
C ASP A 355 14.85 11.92 -10.64
N GLU A 356 15.77 12.88 -10.54
CA GLU A 356 16.62 13.16 -9.37
C GLU A 356 15.84 13.26 -8.03
N LEU A 357 14.51 13.36 -8.09
CA LEU A 357 13.63 13.45 -6.90
C LEU A 357 13.51 12.15 -6.09
N THR A 358 13.82 11.00 -6.68
CA THR A 358 13.67 9.67 -6.07
C THR A 358 14.83 9.32 -5.14
N PHE A 359 15.97 9.96 -5.33
CA PHE A 359 17.19 9.66 -4.61
C PHE A 359 17.59 10.77 -3.63
N ALA A 360 18.54 10.45 -2.75
CA ALA A 360 19.14 11.42 -1.85
C ALA A 360 19.77 12.57 -2.63
N ARG A 361 19.54 13.79 -2.18
CA ARG A 361 20.04 15.01 -2.82
C ARG A 361 20.39 16.07 -1.81
N SER A 362 21.30 16.95 -2.15
CA SER A 362 21.68 18.06 -1.27
C SER A 362 21.49 19.43 -1.90
N ALA A 363 21.33 20.41 -1.03
CA ALA A 363 21.32 21.84 -1.37
C ALA A 363 22.12 22.63 -0.33
N ILE A 364 22.52 23.84 -0.68
CA ILE A 364 23.18 24.77 0.27
C ILE A 364 22.21 25.90 0.58
N VAL A 365 21.89 26.07 1.85
CA VAL A 365 21.11 27.19 2.36
C VAL A 365 22.07 28.23 2.91
N ASN A 366 22.17 29.38 2.24
CA ASN A 366 22.98 30.49 2.70
C ASN A 366 22.19 31.34 3.71
N SER A 367 22.78 31.62 4.85
CA SER A 367 22.24 32.50 5.87
C SER A 367 23.26 33.58 6.28
N PRO A 368 22.82 34.66 6.94
CA PRO A 368 23.76 35.64 7.51
C PRO A 368 24.75 35.07 8.53
N LYS A 369 24.46 33.87 9.06
CA LYS A 369 25.28 33.17 10.08
C LYS A 369 26.16 32.08 9.51
N GLY A 370 26.07 31.79 8.20
CA GLY A 370 26.86 30.75 7.55
C GLY A 370 26.10 29.94 6.52
N LYS A 371 26.75 28.91 6.01
CA LYS A 371 26.23 27.99 5.00
C LYS A 371 25.76 26.69 5.64
N ILE A 372 24.52 26.32 5.43
CA ILE A 372 23.97 25.04 5.91
C ILE A 372 23.83 24.09 4.73
N GLY A 373 24.44 22.93 4.83
CA GLY A 373 24.20 21.81 3.92
C GLY A 373 22.86 21.16 4.30
N TYR A 374 21.97 21.02 3.34
CA TYR A 374 20.68 20.36 3.50
C TYR A 374 20.68 19.10 2.64
N ILE A 375 20.41 17.94 3.25
CA ILE A 375 20.28 16.66 2.56
C ILE A 375 18.84 16.20 2.74
N TYR A 376 18.15 15.95 1.64
CA TYR A 376 16.82 15.31 1.62
C TYR A 376 16.98 13.83 1.31
N LEU A 377 16.43 12.97 2.16
CA LEU A 377 16.36 11.54 1.96
C LEU A 377 14.89 11.09 1.95
N PRO A 378 14.32 10.74 0.78
CA PRO A 378 12.90 10.40 0.67
C PRO A 378 12.56 9.04 1.32
N GLU A 379 13.48 8.08 1.27
CA GLU A 379 13.32 6.72 1.79
C GLU A 379 14.70 6.09 2.03
N PHE A 380 14.79 5.08 2.90
CA PHE A 380 16.00 4.26 3.03
C PHE A 380 16.02 3.19 1.94
N TYR A 381 16.07 3.64 0.68
CA TYR A 381 16.02 2.79 -0.50
C TYR A 381 17.24 1.89 -0.65
N ALA A 382 17.01 0.70 -1.20
CA ALA A 382 18.05 -0.26 -1.59
C ALA A 382 17.51 -1.18 -2.69
N ASP A 383 18.36 -1.50 -3.66
CA ASP A 383 18.10 -2.59 -4.60
C ASP A 383 18.55 -3.90 -3.93
N PHE A 384 17.58 -4.64 -3.39
CA PHE A 384 17.84 -5.88 -2.64
C PHE A 384 18.27 -7.03 -3.55
N ASP A 385 17.87 -7.02 -4.82
CA ASP A 385 18.15 -8.07 -5.78
C ASP A 385 19.50 -7.88 -6.50
N ASN A 386 20.04 -6.66 -6.47
CA ASN A 386 21.29 -6.32 -7.13
C ASN A 386 22.29 -5.70 -6.13
N PRO A 387 23.30 -6.44 -5.69
CA PRO A 387 24.32 -5.91 -4.76
C PRO A 387 25.09 -4.68 -5.24
N LYS A 388 25.05 -4.39 -6.56
CA LYS A 388 25.63 -3.20 -7.17
C LYS A 388 24.58 -2.13 -7.52
N GLY A 389 23.34 -2.35 -7.17
CA GLY A 389 22.22 -1.44 -7.40
C GLY A 389 22.27 -0.20 -6.50
N SER A 390 21.23 0.62 -6.61
CA SER A 390 21.10 1.84 -5.83
C SER A 390 21.03 1.57 -4.34
N ARG A 391 21.70 2.40 -3.54
CA ARG A 391 21.68 2.36 -2.09
C ARG A 391 21.74 3.77 -1.51
N CYS A 392 20.78 4.09 -0.65
CA CYS A 392 20.71 5.41 -0.04
C CYS A 392 21.96 5.76 0.78
N SER A 393 22.59 4.78 1.46
CA SER A 393 23.82 5.00 2.20
C SER A 393 24.94 5.53 1.30
N ILE A 394 25.12 4.93 0.11
CA ILE A 394 26.14 5.37 -0.85
C ILE A 394 25.86 6.79 -1.36
N ASP A 395 24.60 7.08 -1.66
CA ASP A 395 24.24 8.39 -2.23
C ASP A 395 24.31 9.49 -1.19
N VAL A 396 23.86 9.24 0.05
CA VAL A 396 24.04 10.20 1.17
C VAL A 396 25.52 10.46 1.44
N ALA A 397 26.39 9.44 1.39
CA ALA A 397 27.84 9.66 1.51
C ALA A 397 28.39 10.62 0.43
N LYS A 398 27.95 10.45 -0.83
CA LYS A 398 28.33 11.37 -1.93
C LYS A 398 27.86 12.81 -1.65
N GLU A 399 26.62 12.97 -1.16
CA GLU A 399 26.08 14.28 -0.84
C GLU A 399 26.85 14.94 0.34
N ILE A 400 27.23 14.17 1.36
CA ILE A 400 28.09 14.66 2.46
C ILE A 400 29.44 15.13 1.91
N PHE A 401 30.09 14.37 1.02
CA PHE A 401 31.35 14.78 0.40
C PHE A 401 31.22 16.09 -0.38
N LYS A 402 30.19 16.24 -1.20
CA LYS A 402 29.90 17.49 -1.94
C LYS A 402 29.77 18.69 -0.99
N LEU A 403 29.04 18.52 0.12
CA LEU A 403 28.82 19.59 1.11
C LEU A 403 30.11 19.94 1.86
N LYS A 404 30.96 18.95 2.18
CA LYS A 404 32.29 19.18 2.79
C LYS A 404 33.21 19.99 1.87
N GLU A 405 33.24 19.69 0.57
CA GLU A 405 34.00 20.47 -0.42
C GLU A 405 33.53 21.93 -0.49
N GLN A 406 32.22 22.17 -0.30
CA GLN A 406 31.64 23.52 -0.25
C GLN A 406 31.82 24.21 1.10
N LYS A 407 32.50 23.56 2.06
CA LYS A 407 32.80 24.08 3.40
C LYS A 407 31.56 24.61 4.11
N VAL A 408 30.52 23.80 4.20
CA VAL A 408 29.31 24.12 4.98
C VAL A 408 29.63 24.14 6.48
N ASP A 409 28.97 25.02 7.22
CA ASP A 409 29.17 25.19 8.67
C ASP A 409 28.38 24.15 9.50
N GLY A 410 27.38 23.51 8.90
CA GLY A 410 26.57 22.45 9.51
C GLY A 410 25.78 21.69 8.46
N ILE A 411 25.32 20.49 8.80
CA ILE A 411 24.47 19.66 7.93
C ILE A 411 23.13 19.38 8.62
N VAL A 412 22.06 19.49 7.84
CA VAL A 412 20.70 19.05 8.21
C VAL A 412 20.32 17.87 7.29
N LEU A 413 19.98 16.74 7.89
CA LEU A 413 19.37 15.61 7.17
C LEU A 413 17.85 15.65 7.38
N ASP A 414 17.11 15.74 6.29
CA ASP A 414 15.65 15.76 6.33
C ASP A 414 15.08 14.35 6.05
N LEU A 415 14.44 13.80 7.10
CA LEU A 415 13.73 12.52 7.10
C LEU A 415 12.21 12.70 7.25
N ARG A 416 11.69 13.91 7.07
CA ARG A 416 10.23 14.11 7.09
C ARG A 416 9.59 13.33 5.96
N ASP A 417 8.45 12.71 6.24
CA ASP A 417 7.69 11.85 5.33
C ASP A 417 8.44 10.57 4.89
N ASN A 418 9.57 10.25 5.51
CA ASN A 418 10.36 9.07 5.21
C ASN A 418 9.87 7.86 6.02
N GLY A 419 9.16 6.93 5.38
CA GLY A 419 8.58 5.72 5.99
C GLY A 419 9.59 4.65 6.45
N GLY A 420 10.89 4.85 6.22
CA GLY A 420 11.94 3.89 6.59
C GLY A 420 12.56 3.18 5.40
N GLY A 421 12.82 1.88 5.51
CA GLY A 421 13.41 1.04 4.45
C GLY A 421 14.52 0.14 4.96
N SER A 422 15.68 0.14 4.31
CA SER A 422 16.79 -0.78 4.55
C SER A 422 17.45 -0.61 5.92
N LEU A 423 17.33 -1.66 6.75
CA LEU A 423 18.03 -1.74 8.05
C LEU A 423 19.56 -1.70 7.88
N TYR A 424 20.09 -2.32 6.84
CA TYR A 424 21.53 -2.30 6.56
C TYR A 424 22.00 -0.86 6.27
N ASP A 425 21.29 -0.14 5.41
CA ASP A 425 21.71 1.20 4.98
C ASP A 425 21.57 2.23 6.11
N VAL A 426 20.58 2.11 6.99
CA VAL A 426 20.47 3.02 8.15
C VAL A 426 21.64 2.86 9.12
N VAL A 427 22.10 1.62 9.34
CA VAL A 427 23.28 1.36 10.19
C VAL A 427 24.54 1.96 9.56
N GLN A 428 24.76 1.76 8.27
CA GLN A 428 25.88 2.38 7.55
C GLN A 428 25.82 3.92 7.61
N MET A 429 24.64 4.50 7.41
CA MET A 429 24.47 5.95 7.47
C MET A 429 24.72 6.53 8.86
N ALA A 430 24.29 5.85 9.93
CA ALA A 430 24.59 6.28 11.30
C ALA A 430 26.10 6.32 11.54
N GLY A 431 26.86 5.37 11.02
CA GLY A 431 28.31 5.32 11.08
C GLY A 431 29.03 6.50 10.36
N TYR A 432 28.35 7.21 9.46
CA TYR A 432 28.94 8.44 8.86
C TYR A 432 29.07 9.59 9.88
N PHE A 433 28.35 9.52 10.98
CA PHE A 433 28.28 10.57 12.00
C PHE A 433 28.76 10.12 13.37
N VAL A 434 28.70 8.82 13.66
CA VAL A 434 29.07 8.22 14.94
C VAL A 434 30.32 7.36 14.75
N GLU A 435 31.31 7.52 15.61
CA GLU A 435 32.44 6.60 15.68
C GLU A 435 31.94 5.22 16.12
N GLN A 436 32.50 4.16 15.72
CA GLN A 436 32.03 2.78 15.92
C GLN A 436 31.18 2.53 17.20
N GLY A 437 30.25 1.58 17.13
CA GLY A 437 29.46 1.15 18.30
C GLY A 437 28.08 0.60 17.94
N PRO A 438 27.26 0.26 18.94
CA PRO A 438 25.90 -0.22 18.72
C PRO A 438 25.03 0.89 18.11
N ILE A 439 24.33 0.58 17.02
CA ILE A 439 23.39 1.53 16.37
C ILE A 439 21.95 1.18 16.74
N VAL A 440 21.62 -0.08 16.75
CA VAL A 440 20.28 -0.59 17.07
C VAL A 440 20.41 -1.99 17.67
N GLN A 441 19.47 -2.36 18.52
CA GLN A 441 19.31 -3.71 19.01
C GLN A 441 18.08 -4.33 18.38
N VAL A 442 18.09 -5.63 18.09
CA VAL A 442 16.94 -6.38 17.59
C VAL A 442 16.70 -7.59 18.46
N ARG A 443 15.43 -7.95 18.64
CA ARG A 443 15.03 -9.15 19.37
C ARG A 443 14.05 -9.94 18.51
N ASP A 444 14.35 -11.20 18.31
CA ASP A 444 13.48 -12.16 17.63
C ASP A 444 12.49 -12.83 18.59
N ARG A 445 11.70 -13.76 18.05
CA ARG A 445 10.70 -14.52 18.81
C ARG A 445 11.31 -15.31 19.98
N ASP A 446 12.55 -15.78 19.86
CA ASP A 446 13.25 -16.55 20.89
C ASP A 446 13.66 -15.66 22.08
N GLY A 447 13.45 -14.35 21.98
CA GLY A 447 13.64 -13.39 23.06
C GLY A 447 15.09 -13.01 23.31
N LYS A 448 16.04 -13.42 22.47
CA LYS A 448 17.46 -13.07 22.57
C LYS A 448 17.73 -11.76 21.84
N PRO A 449 18.13 -10.68 22.55
CA PRO A 449 18.55 -9.47 21.88
C PRO A 449 19.89 -9.67 21.18
N SER A 450 20.03 -9.08 20.01
CA SER A 450 21.28 -8.97 19.28
C SER A 450 21.54 -7.53 18.90
N ILE A 451 22.79 -7.11 19.04
CA ILE A 451 23.25 -5.76 18.73
C ILE A 451 23.66 -5.73 17.26
N ILE A 452 23.22 -4.72 16.54
CA ILE A 452 23.70 -4.39 15.19
C ILE A 452 24.59 -3.15 15.32
N PRO A 453 25.91 -3.33 15.32
CA PRO A 453 26.84 -2.22 15.48
C PRO A 453 27.29 -1.66 14.13
N ASP A 454 27.78 -0.43 14.16
CA ASP A 454 28.77 0.01 13.19
C ASP A 454 30.15 -0.48 13.61
N HIS A 455 30.89 -1.06 12.66
CA HIS A 455 32.24 -1.58 12.85
C HIS A 455 33.34 -0.64 12.35
N ASP A 456 32.96 0.37 11.58
CA ASP A 456 33.90 1.34 11.00
C ASP A 456 34.20 2.45 12.02
N LYS A 457 35.47 2.72 12.25
CA LYS A 457 35.90 3.81 13.12
C LYS A 457 35.96 5.16 12.43
N SER A 458 35.79 5.17 11.11
CA SER A 458 35.86 6.42 10.36
C SER A 458 34.53 7.19 10.46
N VAL A 459 34.61 8.46 10.81
CA VAL A 459 33.49 9.39 10.77
C VAL A 459 33.59 10.21 9.50
N LEU A 460 32.54 10.17 8.69
CA LEU A 460 32.52 10.93 7.44
C LEU A 460 32.30 12.42 7.67
N TYR A 461 31.50 12.77 8.69
CA TYR A 461 31.20 14.15 9.07
C TYR A 461 31.10 14.30 10.59
N ASP A 462 31.94 15.16 11.17
CA ASP A 462 32.05 15.42 12.61
C ASP A 462 31.58 16.84 13.02
N GLY A 463 31.17 17.68 12.06
CA GLY A 463 30.66 19.02 12.28
C GLY A 463 29.25 19.10 12.89
N PRO A 464 28.69 20.31 13.09
CA PRO A 464 27.33 20.48 13.59
C PRO A 464 26.29 19.76 12.75
N PHE A 465 25.38 19.00 13.42
CA PHE A 465 24.43 18.12 12.75
C PHE A 465 23.04 18.20 13.36
N ALA A 466 22.02 18.23 12.51
CA ALA A 466 20.62 18.13 12.90
C ALA A 466 19.85 17.19 11.97
N VAL A 467 18.82 16.56 12.52
CA VAL A 467 17.91 15.67 11.77
C VAL A 467 16.50 16.23 11.87
N MET A 468 15.85 16.45 10.73
CA MET A 468 14.46 16.85 10.68
C MET A 468 13.56 15.61 10.57
N VAL A 469 12.53 15.55 11.41
CA VAL A 469 11.57 14.45 11.45
C VAL A 469 10.13 14.97 11.54
N ASN A 470 9.18 14.13 11.16
CA ASN A 470 7.76 14.37 11.43
C ASN A 470 7.06 13.07 11.84
N GLU A 471 5.75 13.14 12.01
CA GLU A 471 4.93 12.00 12.44
C GLU A 471 4.86 10.85 11.43
N LEU A 472 5.30 11.08 10.18
CA LEU A 472 5.43 10.05 9.14
C LEU A 472 6.85 9.47 9.04
N SER A 473 7.81 10.02 9.78
CA SER A 473 9.15 9.44 9.89
C SER A 473 9.07 8.13 10.66
N ALA A 474 9.27 6.98 10.01
CA ALA A 474 9.02 5.68 10.59
C ALA A 474 10.22 4.71 10.44
N SER A 475 10.25 3.67 11.30
CA SER A 475 11.14 2.51 11.14
C SER A 475 12.63 2.90 11.06
N ALA A 476 13.31 2.75 9.89
CA ALA A 476 14.72 3.10 9.70
C ALA A 476 14.99 4.58 10.02
N SER A 477 14.04 5.49 9.72
CA SER A 477 14.15 6.89 10.12
C SER A 477 14.20 7.05 11.63
N GLU A 478 13.43 6.24 12.36
CA GLU A 478 13.42 6.23 13.82
C GLU A 478 14.69 5.62 14.40
N ILE A 479 15.23 4.57 13.78
CA ILE A 479 16.54 3.99 14.15
C ILE A 479 17.64 5.05 14.01
N PHE A 480 17.66 5.77 12.88
CA PHE A 480 18.64 6.81 12.64
C PHE A 480 18.54 7.95 13.65
N ALA A 481 17.34 8.53 13.80
CA ALA A 481 17.09 9.63 14.71
C ALA A 481 17.41 9.24 16.15
N ALA A 482 17.01 8.03 16.59
CA ALA A 482 17.33 7.50 17.92
C ALA A 482 18.83 7.35 18.15
N ALA A 483 19.57 6.79 17.19
CA ALA A 483 21.02 6.65 17.31
C ALA A 483 21.71 8.01 17.43
N ILE A 484 21.37 8.99 16.58
CA ILE A 484 21.92 10.34 16.63
C ILE A 484 21.61 11.02 17.98
N GLN A 485 20.39 10.86 18.50
CA GLN A 485 19.97 11.41 19.79
C GLN A 485 20.70 10.74 20.96
N ASP A 486 20.73 9.41 21.01
CA ASP A 486 21.31 8.63 22.11
C ASP A 486 22.83 8.83 22.21
N TYR A 487 23.53 9.03 21.09
CA TYR A 487 24.94 9.39 21.06
C TYR A 487 25.20 10.90 21.30
N HIS A 488 24.17 11.72 21.48
CA HIS A 488 24.27 13.17 21.54
C HIS A 488 25.06 13.76 20.36
N ARG A 489 24.95 13.12 19.21
CA ARG A 489 25.73 13.50 18.03
C ARG A 489 25.10 14.66 17.26
N GLY A 490 23.83 14.84 17.38
CA GLY A 490 23.06 15.89 16.71
C GLY A 490 21.77 16.20 17.45
N VAL A 491 21.00 17.14 16.88
CA VAL A 491 19.73 17.61 17.42
C VAL A 491 18.59 17.10 16.54
N ILE A 492 17.56 16.52 17.15
CA ILE A 492 16.35 16.08 16.46
C ILE A 492 15.33 17.21 16.48
N ILE A 493 14.85 17.62 15.32
CA ILE A 493 13.98 18.80 15.15
C ILE A 493 12.74 18.38 14.36
N GLY A 494 11.55 18.75 14.81
CA GLY A 494 10.33 18.50 14.04
C GLY A 494 9.08 18.35 14.88
N SER A 495 8.20 17.44 14.51
CA SER A 495 6.95 17.13 15.23
C SER A 495 7.25 16.64 16.65
N THR A 496 6.25 16.58 17.51
CA THR A 496 6.39 16.11 18.90
C THR A 496 7.09 14.75 19.00
N SER A 497 6.77 13.84 18.08
CA SER A 497 7.45 12.53 17.95
C SER A 497 7.34 12.02 16.52
N THR A 498 8.14 11.00 16.19
CA THR A 498 8.04 10.23 14.97
C THR A 498 6.86 9.24 15.04
N TYR A 499 6.66 8.42 14.00
CA TYR A 499 5.50 7.54 13.79
C TYR A 499 5.27 6.53 14.94
N GLY A 500 6.33 5.89 15.44
CA GLY A 500 6.24 4.90 16.51
C GLY A 500 6.31 3.45 16.06
N LYS A 501 6.88 3.14 14.90
CA LYS A 501 7.09 1.76 14.45
C LYS A 501 8.38 1.19 15.04
N GLY A 502 8.25 0.06 15.73
CA GLY A 502 9.37 -0.65 16.37
C GLY A 502 9.57 -2.09 15.88
N THR A 503 9.10 -2.43 14.68
CA THR A 503 9.10 -3.79 14.14
C THR A 503 9.91 -3.92 12.86
N VAL A 504 10.48 -5.12 12.64
CA VAL A 504 11.25 -5.48 11.43
C VAL A 504 10.53 -6.58 10.69
N GLN A 505 10.28 -6.35 9.41
CA GLN A 505 9.67 -7.33 8.50
C GLN A 505 10.68 -7.91 7.52
N ARG A 506 10.41 -9.15 7.07
CA ARG A 506 11.12 -9.78 5.96
C ARG A 506 10.15 -10.47 4.99
N PRO A 507 10.46 -10.48 3.69
CA PRO A 507 9.62 -11.12 2.69
C PRO A 507 9.89 -12.64 2.62
N TYR A 508 8.82 -13.44 2.51
CA TYR A 508 8.84 -14.89 2.31
C TYR A 508 7.90 -15.27 1.18
N GLY A 509 8.40 -16.02 0.19
CA GLY A 509 7.58 -16.58 -0.87
C GLY A 509 6.71 -17.74 -0.36
N LEU A 510 5.40 -17.72 -0.66
CA LEU A 510 4.45 -18.68 -0.10
C LEU A 510 4.53 -20.09 -0.70
N ASP A 511 5.17 -20.27 -1.86
CA ASP A 511 5.40 -21.59 -2.50
C ASP A 511 6.75 -22.21 -2.14
N LYS A 512 7.51 -21.60 -1.22
CA LYS A 512 8.82 -22.04 -0.77
C LYS A 512 8.72 -22.84 0.54
N THR A 513 9.80 -23.52 0.86
CA THR A 513 9.91 -24.19 2.16
C THR A 513 9.82 -23.15 3.28
N LEU A 514 9.07 -23.47 4.31
CA LEU A 514 8.87 -22.62 5.47
C LEU A 514 10.22 -22.11 6.04
N GLY A 515 10.31 -20.77 6.19
CA GLY A 515 11.53 -20.12 6.67
C GLY A 515 12.62 -19.88 5.62
N PHE A 516 12.46 -20.33 4.37
CA PHE A 516 13.40 -20.03 3.29
C PHE A 516 13.14 -18.63 2.72
N MET A 517 14.14 -17.75 2.82
CA MET A 517 14.02 -16.33 2.45
C MET A 517 14.19 -16.09 0.93
N ASP A 518 13.37 -16.73 0.11
CA ASP A 518 13.24 -16.39 -1.32
C ASP A 518 11.87 -15.72 -1.54
N ALA A 519 11.90 -14.47 -1.90
CA ALA A 519 10.69 -13.67 -2.07
C ALA A 519 9.98 -13.89 -3.42
N ASN A 520 10.61 -14.58 -4.37
CA ASN A 520 10.00 -14.86 -5.67
C ASN A 520 9.07 -16.06 -5.57
N SER A 521 7.78 -15.85 -5.72
CA SER A 521 6.73 -16.85 -5.57
C SER A 521 5.56 -16.61 -6.50
N GLU A 522 5.05 -17.69 -7.13
CA GLU A 522 3.81 -17.65 -7.92
C GLU A 522 2.55 -17.52 -7.06
N LEU A 523 2.63 -17.90 -5.78
CA LEU A 523 1.55 -17.76 -4.81
C LEU A 523 1.54 -16.40 -4.09
N GLY A 524 2.53 -15.54 -4.39
CA GLY A 524 2.73 -14.27 -3.70
C GLY A 524 3.72 -14.35 -2.55
N THR A 525 3.94 -13.22 -1.91
CA THR A 525 4.96 -13.03 -0.88
C THR A 525 4.32 -12.49 0.39
N LEU A 526 4.68 -13.07 1.52
CA LEU A 526 4.29 -12.59 2.84
C LEU A 526 5.43 -11.72 3.40
N LYS A 527 5.18 -10.42 3.60
CA LYS A 527 6.06 -9.52 4.35
C LYS A 527 5.74 -9.70 5.84
N LEU A 528 6.51 -10.52 6.53
CA LEU A 528 6.20 -11.01 7.87
C LEU A 528 7.00 -10.28 8.95
N THR A 529 6.35 -9.86 10.03
CA THR A 529 7.02 -9.31 11.22
C THR A 529 7.76 -10.41 11.97
N LEU A 530 9.09 -10.28 12.06
CA LEU A 530 9.98 -11.27 12.66
C LEU A 530 10.67 -10.80 13.92
N GLN A 531 10.92 -9.51 14.05
CA GLN A 531 11.71 -8.95 15.13
C GLN A 531 11.11 -7.61 15.57
N LYS A 532 11.40 -7.24 16.81
CA LYS A 532 11.31 -5.85 17.25
C LYS A 532 12.71 -5.25 17.34
N PHE A 533 12.79 -3.95 17.14
CA PHE A 533 14.03 -3.22 17.33
C PHE A 533 13.94 -2.25 18.51
N TYR A 534 15.09 -1.95 19.05
CA TYR A 534 15.25 -1.17 20.27
C TYR A 534 16.40 -0.19 20.10
N ARG A 535 16.29 0.94 20.76
CA ARG A 535 17.36 1.93 20.90
C ARG A 535 18.54 1.32 21.65
N ILE A 536 19.70 1.95 21.58
CA ILE A 536 20.88 1.49 22.33
C ILE A 536 20.70 1.55 23.85
N ASN A 537 19.78 2.40 24.34
CA ASN A 537 19.40 2.47 25.75
C ASN A 537 18.40 1.38 26.20
N GLY A 538 17.95 0.51 25.30
CA GLY A 538 17.04 -0.60 25.57
C GLY A 538 15.54 -0.31 25.31
N GLY A 539 15.12 0.93 25.19
CA GLY A 539 13.72 1.30 24.93
C GLY A 539 13.32 1.05 23.47
N SER A 540 12.09 0.56 23.22
CA SER A 540 11.54 0.45 21.86
C SER A 540 11.01 1.80 21.37
N THR A 541 11.02 2.02 20.04
CA THR A 541 10.28 3.11 19.39
C THR A 541 8.79 2.78 19.26
N GLN A 542 8.40 1.51 19.41
CA GLN A 542 7.03 1.03 19.24
C GLN A 542 6.03 1.89 20.03
N LEU A 543 4.97 2.37 19.39
CA LEU A 543 3.91 3.25 19.90
C LEU A 543 4.37 4.65 20.36
N ARG A 544 5.65 4.86 20.61
CA ARG A 544 6.18 6.11 21.20
C ARG A 544 6.95 6.98 20.23
N GLY A 545 7.64 6.36 19.27
CA GLY A 545 8.53 7.05 18.36
C GLY A 545 9.79 7.60 19.03
N VAL A 546 10.43 8.53 18.36
CA VAL A 546 11.55 9.35 18.84
C VAL A 546 11.03 10.77 19.06
N SER A 547 11.10 11.26 20.28
CA SER A 547 10.70 12.64 20.61
C SER A 547 11.73 13.63 20.09
N SER A 548 11.26 14.73 19.47
CA SER A 548 12.15 15.80 19.02
C SER A 548 12.76 16.56 20.20
N ASP A 549 14.04 16.94 20.07
CA ASP A 549 14.71 17.83 21.04
C ASP A 549 14.20 19.26 20.90
N ILE A 550 13.85 19.65 19.68
CA ILE A 550 13.23 20.94 19.35
C ILE A 550 11.95 20.66 18.59
N VAL A 551 10.81 20.93 19.24
CA VAL A 551 9.49 20.78 18.61
C VAL A 551 9.16 22.03 17.80
N LEU A 552 8.85 21.84 16.53
CA LEU A 552 8.36 22.89 15.63
C LEU A 552 6.83 22.78 15.50
N PRO A 553 6.13 23.91 15.33
CA PRO A 553 4.73 23.86 14.95
C PRO A 553 4.56 23.12 13.63
N ASP A 554 3.65 22.15 13.61
CA ASP A 554 3.27 21.42 12.41
C ASP A 554 1.82 21.75 12.06
N ILE A 555 1.50 21.70 10.75
CA ILE A 555 0.13 21.90 10.26
C ILE A 555 -0.71 20.63 10.39
N TYR A 556 -0.08 19.50 10.71
CA TYR A 556 -0.69 18.17 10.71
C TYR A 556 -1.14 17.58 12.05
N PRO A 557 -0.83 18.13 13.26
CA PRO A 557 -1.24 17.48 14.50
C PRO A 557 -2.73 17.16 14.55
N ASP A 558 -3.57 18.13 14.13
CA ASP A 558 -5.03 17.96 14.12
C ASP A 558 -5.50 16.97 13.02
N ILE A 559 -4.82 16.94 11.87
CA ILE A 559 -5.14 16.02 10.75
C ILE A 559 -4.75 14.60 11.13
N TYR A 560 -3.57 14.40 11.70
CA TYR A 560 -3.10 13.06 12.09
C TYR A 560 -3.87 12.50 13.28
N GLU A 561 -4.24 13.32 14.24
CA GLU A 561 -5.08 12.89 15.36
C GLU A 561 -6.48 12.47 14.87
N TYR A 562 -7.03 13.20 13.90
CA TYR A 562 -8.31 12.86 13.27
C TYR A 562 -8.21 11.62 12.37
N SER A 563 -7.13 11.47 11.61
CA SER A 563 -6.95 10.36 10.65
C SER A 563 -6.51 9.04 11.30
N LYS A 564 -6.07 9.05 12.57
CA LYS A 564 -5.59 7.86 13.30
C LYS A 564 -4.53 7.06 12.52
N ILE A 565 -3.54 7.73 11.97
CA ILE A 565 -2.53 7.13 11.09
C ILE A 565 -1.24 6.69 11.78
N ARG A 566 -1.07 6.95 13.08
CA ARG A 566 0.13 6.56 13.83
C ARG A 566 0.06 5.11 14.29
N GLU A 567 1.21 4.53 14.60
CA GLU A 567 1.29 3.18 15.15
C GLU A 567 0.38 2.97 16.36
N LYS A 568 0.38 3.92 17.31
CA LYS A 568 -0.44 3.87 18.52
C LYS A 568 -1.95 3.90 18.29
N ASP A 569 -2.37 4.33 17.12
CA ASP A 569 -3.79 4.44 16.75
C ASP A 569 -4.33 3.13 16.16
N ASN A 570 -3.44 2.17 15.83
CA ASN A 570 -3.81 0.87 15.31
C ASN A 570 -4.06 -0.13 16.45
N PRO A 571 -5.26 -0.70 16.57
CA PRO A 571 -5.59 -1.64 17.65
C PRO A 571 -4.79 -2.95 17.59
N ASP A 572 -4.29 -3.33 16.42
CA ASP A 572 -3.49 -4.54 16.22
C ASP A 572 -1.98 -4.30 16.41
N ALA A 573 -1.57 -3.06 16.73
CA ALA A 573 -0.16 -2.74 16.96
C ALA A 573 0.43 -3.51 18.14
N LEU A 574 1.67 -3.99 17.96
CA LEU A 574 2.38 -4.67 19.04
C LEU A 574 2.64 -3.72 20.22
N PRO A 575 2.59 -4.22 21.47
CA PRO A 575 2.80 -3.36 22.65
C PRO A 575 4.24 -2.83 22.72
N TRP A 576 4.39 -1.69 23.38
CA TRP A 576 5.70 -1.17 23.75
C TRP A 576 6.38 -2.05 24.82
N ASP A 577 7.67 -2.23 24.71
CA ASP A 577 8.51 -2.90 25.71
C ASP A 577 9.96 -2.40 25.66
N GLU A 578 10.81 -2.94 26.53
CA GLU A 578 12.24 -2.64 26.63
C GLU A 578 13.06 -3.92 26.86
N ILE A 579 14.38 -3.86 26.62
CA ILE A 579 15.35 -4.97 26.81
C ILE A 579 16.54 -4.56 27.64
#